data_aa5814e8b8e64a23322a89eab249118e
#
_entry.id   aa5814e8b8e64a23322a89eab249118e
#
_cell.length_a   1.000
_cell.length_b   1.000
_cell.length_c   1.000
_cell.angle_alpha   90.00
_cell.angle_beta   90.00
_cell.angle_gamma   90.00
#
_symmetry.space_group_name_H-M   'P 1'
#
loop_
_entity.id
_entity.type
_entity.pdbx_description
1 polymer ?
#
loop_
_entity_poly.entity_id
_entity_poly.type
_entity_poly.pdbx_seq_one_letter_code
_entity_poly.pdbx_strand_id
1 'polypeptide(L)'
;FPYTTLFRSELLNCKIAEYAKAVVDGRPSFHIALALDVSPCCDCHNFSDVPIVPNVGMFASFDPVALDTACADMINAQPVNSNSVIAHEHDHPHDHFTAAHPDTDWRAAVEHGEAIGLGTTHYELVTV
;
A
#
# COMPACT_ATOMS: atom_id res chain seq x y z
N PHE A 1 -6.42 21.21 7.19
CA PHE A 1 -5.28 21.64 6.36
C PHE A 1 -5.67 21.56 4.90
N PRO A 2 -5.69 22.65 4.12
CA PRO A 2 -5.96 22.65 2.70
C PRO A 2 -4.67 22.32 1.94
N TYR A 3 -4.20 21.06 1.97
CA TYR A 3 -2.86 20.74 1.50
C TYR A 3 -2.80 19.52 0.60
N THR A 4 -3.82 19.34 -0.20
CA THR A 4 -3.86 18.33 -1.22
C THR A 4 -3.29 18.86 -2.51
N THR A 5 -1.98 18.81 -2.64
CA THR A 5 -1.36 18.73 -3.95
C THR A 5 -0.64 17.40 -4.02
N LEU A 6 -0.70 16.72 -5.16
CA LEU A 6 -0.02 15.45 -5.49
C LEU A 6 1.42 15.45 -4.94
N PHE A 7 2.12 16.56 -5.08
CA PHE A 7 3.48 16.79 -4.59
C PHE A 7 3.64 16.64 -3.07
N ARG A 8 2.57 16.82 -2.28
CA ARG A 8 2.65 16.65 -0.82
C ARG A 8 2.37 15.22 -0.37
N SER A 9 1.57 14.47 -1.11
CA SER A 9 1.37 13.05 -0.82
C SER A 9 2.64 12.26 -1.11
N GLU A 10 3.35 12.54 -2.21
CA GLU A 10 4.67 11.95 -2.48
C GLU A 10 5.67 12.25 -1.37
N LEU A 11 5.77 13.51 -0.93
CA LEU A 11 6.65 13.88 0.17
C LEU A 11 6.29 13.16 1.46
N LEU A 12 5.00 13.02 1.76
CA LEU A 12 4.53 12.26 2.93
C LEU A 12 4.93 10.79 2.82
N ASN A 13 4.72 10.17 1.66
CA ASN A 13 5.06 8.78 1.41
C ASN A 13 6.58 8.53 1.54
N CYS A 14 7.41 9.44 1.02
CA CYS A 14 8.85 9.38 1.25
C CYS A 14 9.20 9.47 2.74
N LYS A 15 8.54 10.36 3.51
CA LYS A 15 8.76 10.48 4.95
C LYS A 15 8.33 9.22 5.71
N ILE A 16 7.27 8.56 5.30
CA ILE A 16 6.87 7.27 5.88
C ILE A 16 8.00 6.24 5.75
N ALA A 17 8.58 6.11 4.55
CA ALA A 17 9.71 5.20 4.32
C ALA A 17 10.95 5.58 5.16
N GLU A 18 11.28 6.87 5.27
CA GLU A 18 12.41 7.36 6.09
C GLU A 18 12.20 7.03 7.58
N TYR A 19 10.99 7.24 8.11
CA TYR A 19 10.68 6.90 9.50
C TYR A 19 10.68 5.38 9.74
N ALA A 20 10.14 4.60 8.80
CA ALA A 20 10.19 3.14 8.87
C ALA A 20 11.66 2.66 8.93
N LYS A 21 12.53 3.21 8.07
CA LYS A 21 13.97 2.91 8.09
C LYS A 21 14.60 3.27 9.43
N ALA A 22 14.31 4.44 9.98
CA ALA A 22 14.86 4.86 11.28
C ALA A 22 14.48 3.91 12.42
N VAL A 23 13.33 3.25 12.33
CA VAL A 23 12.88 2.27 13.33
C VAL A 23 13.60 0.93 13.19
N VAL A 24 13.78 0.43 11.97
CA VAL A 24 14.31 -0.93 11.73
C VAL A 24 15.82 -0.97 11.49
N ASP A 25 16.46 0.16 11.17
CA ASP A 25 17.87 0.23 10.80
C ASP A 25 18.79 -0.36 11.88
N GLY A 26 19.67 -1.27 11.47
CA GLY A 26 20.58 -1.96 12.38
C GLY A 26 19.93 -2.94 13.36
N ARG A 27 18.66 -3.30 13.19
CA ARG A 27 17.93 -4.23 14.05
C ARG A 27 17.36 -5.40 13.24
N PRO A 28 17.40 -6.63 13.76
CA PRO A 28 16.64 -7.72 13.18
C PRO A 28 15.15 -7.38 13.22
N SER A 29 14.48 -7.49 12.09
CA SER A 29 13.04 -7.24 11.99
C SER A 29 12.37 -8.31 11.14
N PHE A 30 11.11 -8.61 11.44
CA PHE A 30 10.25 -9.49 10.69
C PHE A 30 8.88 -8.84 10.60
N HIS A 31 8.32 -8.81 9.42
CA HIS A 31 7.11 -8.06 9.11
C HIS A 31 5.99 -9.01 8.70
N ILE A 32 4.78 -8.72 9.16
CA ILE A 32 3.57 -9.45 8.79
C ILE A 32 2.53 -8.43 8.36
N ALA A 33 1.88 -8.67 7.23
CA ALA A 33 0.78 -7.87 6.73
C ALA A 33 -0.46 -8.74 6.52
N LEU A 34 -1.61 -8.21 6.87
CA LEU A 34 -2.92 -8.83 6.66
C LEU A 34 -3.67 -8.02 5.60
N ALA A 35 -3.76 -8.55 4.37
CA ALA A 35 -4.55 -7.95 3.29
C ALA A 35 -5.99 -8.46 3.39
N LEU A 36 -6.68 -8.01 4.44
CA LEU A 36 -8.05 -8.36 4.79
C LEU A 36 -8.86 -7.08 4.97
N ASP A 37 -10.12 -7.12 4.57
CA ASP A 37 -11.08 -6.00 4.70
C ASP A 37 -10.50 -4.66 4.19
N VAL A 38 -9.86 -4.71 3.01
CA VAL A 38 -9.18 -3.56 2.39
C VAL A 38 -10.21 -2.50 2.06
N SER A 39 -10.40 -1.57 2.98
CA SER A 39 -11.40 -0.49 2.88
C SER A 39 -10.85 0.72 2.12
N PRO A 40 -11.72 1.54 1.50
CA PRO A 40 -11.28 2.71 0.74
C PRO A 40 -10.72 3.82 1.63
N CYS A 41 -11.07 3.84 2.91
CA CYS A 41 -10.61 4.86 3.84
C CYS A 41 -9.72 4.26 4.92
N CYS A 42 -8.66 5.00 5.27
CA CYS A 42 -7.82 4.67 6.41
C CYS A 42 -8.65 4.62 7.71
N ASP A 43 -8.32 3.72 8.62
CA ASP A 43 -8.93 3.59 9.96
C ASP A 43 -8.85 4.88 10.82
N CYS A 44 -8.02 5.84 10.40
CA CYS A 44 -7.99 7.17 11.00
C CYS A 44 -9.25 8.01 10.73
N HIS A 45 -10.06 7.64 9.75
CA HIS A 45 -11.37 8.23 9.50
C HIS A 45 -12.44 7.62 10.41
N ASN A 46 -13.44 8.42 10.76
CA ASN A 46 -14.58 7.98 11.55
C ASN A 46 -15.70 7.32 10.71
N PHE A 47 -15.42 7.05 9.45
CA PHE A 47 -16.32 6.38 8.50
C PHE A 47 -15.48 5.50 7.56
N SER A 48 -16.13 4.51 7.00
CA SER A 48 -15.56 3.66 5.95
C SER A 48 -16.70 3.20 5.03
N ASP A 49 -16.34 2.42 4.03
CA ASP A 49 -17.28 1.79 3.10
C ASP A 49 -16.92 0.31 2.97
N VAL A 50 -17.66 -0.41 2.13
CA VAL A 50 -17.36 -1.81 1.86
C VAL A 50 -15.93 -1.99 1.35
N PRO A 51 -15.27 -3.12 1.65
CA PRO A 51 -13.95 -3.43 1.12
C PRO A 51 -13.93 -3.32 -0.41
N ILE A 52 -12.86 -2.75 -0.95
CA ILE A 52 -12.73 -2.53 -2.40
C ILE A 52 -12.46 -3.82 -3.18
N VAL A 53 -11.86 -4.81 -2.53
CA VAL A 53 -11.57 -6.15 -3.07
C VAL A 53 -11.91 -7.24 -2.05
N PRO A 54 -12.03 -8.51 -2.46
CA PRO A 54 -12.08 -9.64 -1.52
C PRO A 54 -10.83 -9.75 -0.67
N ASN A 55 -10.94 -10.44 0.46
CA ASN A 55 -9.78 -10.75 1.31
C ASN A 55 -8.73 -11.54 0.53
N VAL A 56 -7.48 -11.12 0.62
CA VAL A 56 -6.34 -11.73 -0.09
C VAL A 56 -5.65 -12.76 0.79
N GLY A 57 -5.22 -12.36 1.99
CA GLY A 57 -4.55 -13.25 2.91
C GLY A 57 -3.53 -12.58 3.82
N MET A 58 -2.64 -13.40 4.38
CA MET A 58 -1.55 -12.96 5.23
C MET A 58 -0.21 -13.10 4.48
N PHE A 59 0.61 -12.09 4.60
CA PHE A 59 1.95 -12.03 4.01
C PHE A 59 2.99 -11.84 5.10
N ALA A 60 4.20 -12.37 4.88
CA ALA A 60 5.30 -12.21 5.82
C ALA A 60 6.63 -12.10 5.07
N SER A 61 7.52 -11.22 5.56
CA SER A 61 8.86 -11.03 5.01
C SER A 61 9.82 -10.44 6.04
N PHE A 62 11.10 -10.63 5.85
CA PHE A 62 12.14 -9.87 6.54
C PHE A 62 12.40 -8.50 5.90
N ASP A 63 11.93 -8.30 4.67
CA ASP A 63 12.07 -7.05 3.92
C ASP A 63 10.70 -6.33 3.88
N PRO A 64 10.57 -5.15 4.51
CA PRO A 64 9.30 -4.43 4.56
C PRO A 64 8.87 -3.86 3.20
N VAL A 65 9.82 -3.47 2.34
CA VAL A 65 9.51 -2.91 1.01
C VAL A 65 9.00 -4.01 0.09
N ALA A 66 9.66 -5.17 0.10
CA ALA A 66 9.22 -6.36 -0.66
C ALA A 66 7.83 -6.82 -0.19
N LEU A 67 7.58 -6.78 1.13
CA LEU A 67 6.28 -7.13 1.70
C LEU A 67 5.16 -6.22 1.20
N ASP A 68 5.35 -4.91 1.31
CA ASP A 68 4.35 -3.93 0.90
C ASP A 68 4.11 -3.97 -0.62
N THR A 69 5.17 -4.13 -1.41
CA THR A 69 5.05 -4.30 -2.86
C THR A 69 4.24 -5.54 -3.23
N ALA A 70 4.56 -6.69 -2.61
CA ALA A 70 3.82 -7.94 -2.85
C ALA A 70 2.34 -7.81 -2.43
N CYS A 71 2.05 -7.19 -1.28
CA CYS A 71 0.68 -6.94 -0.84
C CYS A 71 -0.09 -6.07 -1.82
N ALA A 72 0.51 -4.98 -2.29
CA ALA A 72 -0.12 -4.07 -3.25
C ALA A 72 -0.41 -4.76 -4.58
N ASP A 73 0.54 -5.52 -5.11
CA ASP A 73 0.38 -6.28 -6.35
C ASP A 73 -0.74 -7.33 -6.23
N MET A 74 -0.78 -8.04 -5.11
CA MET A 74 -1.80 -9.06 -4.88
C MET A 74 -3.20 -8.48 -4.64
N ILE A 75 -3.30 -7.30 -4.03
CA ILE A 75 -4.57 -6.56 -3.91
C ILE A 75 -5.02 -6.07 -5.30
N ASN A 76 -4.11 -5.49 -6.08
CA ASN A 76 -4.40 -5.03 -7.44
C ASN A 76 -4.77 -6.16 -8.42
N ALA A 77 -4.34 -7.39 -8.13
CA ALA A 77 -4.73 -8.57 -8.90
C ALA A 77 -6.15 -9.08 -8.59
N GLN A 78 -6.79 -8.60 -7.51
CA GLN A 78 -8.14 -9.05 -7.15
C GLN A 78 -9.21 -8.35 -7.98
N PRO A 79 -10.36 -9.01 -8.19
CA PRO A 79 -11.53 -8.37 -8.77
C PRO A 79 -12.07 -7.30 -7.82
N VAL A 80 -12.51 -6.17 -8.36
CA VAL A 80 -13.17 -5.11 -7.59
C VAL A 80 -14.53 -5.57 -7.09
N ASN A 81 -14.84 -5.30 -5.83
CA ASN A 81 -16.19 -5.52 -5.29
C ASN A 81 -17.19 -4.58 -5.96
N SER A 82 -18.25 -5.12 -6.52
CA SER A 82 -19.23 -4.40 -7.33
C SER A 82 -19.99 -3.28 -6.59
N ASN A 83 -19.97 -3.32 -5.27
CA ASN A 83 -20.62 -2.31 -4.42
C ASN A 83 -19.63 -1.31 -3.80
N SER A 84 -18.35 -1.39 -4.15
CA SER A 84 -17.33 -0.50 -3.62
C SER A 84 -17.33 0.85 -4.34
N VAL A 85 -16.71 1.84 -3.72
CA VAL A 85 -16.58 3.19 -4.29
C VAL A 85 -15.83 3.22 -5.62
N ILE A 86 -14.96 2.24 -5.88
CA ILE A 86 -14.18 2.13 -7.12
C ILE A 86 -14.83 1.23 -8.18
N ALA A 87 -16.03 0.71 -7.92
CA ALA A 87 -16.68 -0.26 -8.81
C ALA A 87 -16.93 0.26 -10.24
N HIS A 88 -17.04 1.58 -10.39
CA HIS A 88 -17.30 2.24 -11.67
C HIS A 88 -16.12 3.10 -12.15
N GLU A 89 -14.98 2.98 -11.47
CA GLU A 89 -13.77 3.69 -11.87
C GLU A 89 -13.11 2.98 -13.07
N HIS A 90 -12.96 3.69 -14.17
CA HIS A 90 -12.42 3.16 -15.42
C HIS A 90 -11.06 3.77 -15.80
N ASP A 91 -10.66 4.84 -15.13
CA ASP A 91 -9.43 5.56 -15.47
C ASP A 91 -8.17 4.86 -14.95
N HIS A 92 -8.31 4.04 -13.89
CA HIS A 92 -7.22 3.29 -13.26
C HIS A 92 -7.54 1.79 -13.14
N PRO A 93 -7.77 1.07 -14.26
CA PRO A 93 -8.31 -0.30 -14.23
C PRO A 93 -7.39 -1.35 -13.59
N HIS A 94 -6.12 -1.02 -13.34
CA HIS A 94 -5.11 -1.93 -12.79
C HIS A 94 -4.45 -1.40 -11.51
N ASP A 95 -4.97 -0.32 -10.93
CA ASP A 95 -4.46 0.27 -9.70
C ASP A 95 -5.61 0.70 -8.80
N HIS A 96 -6.03 -0.20 -7.93
CA HIS A 96 -7.15 0.02 -7.02
C HIS A 96 -6.86 1.12 -6.00
N PHE A 97 -5.59 1.32 -5.64
CA PHE A 97 -5.20 2.37 -4.71
C PHE A 97 -5.35 3.75 -5.34
N THR A 98 -4.86 3.92 -6.57
CA THR A 98 -5.04 5.17 -7.32
C THR A 98 -6.50 5.41 -7.67
N ALA A 99 -7.28 4.36 -7.98
CA ALA A 99 -8.72 4.46 -8.20
C ALA A 99 -9.46 4.96 -6.94
N ALA A 100 -9.05 4.51 -5.75
CA ALA A 100 -9.63 4.95 -4.49
C ALA A 100 -9.15 6.36 -4.08
N HIS A 101 -7.91 6.70 -4.37
CA HIS A 101 -7.27 7.96 -3.97
C HIS A 101 -6.42 8.54 -5.11
N PRO A 102 -7.05 9.19 -6.12
CA PRO A 102 -6.35 9.68 -7.31
C PRO A 102 -5.34 10.80 -7.02
N ASP A 103 -5.44 11.43 -5.85
CA ASP A 103 -4.52 12.49 -5.41
C ASP A 103 -3.28 11.95 -4.68
N THR A 104 -3.08 10.63 -4.66
CA THR A 104 -1.95 10.00 -3.97
C THR A 104 -1.18 9.06 -4.90
N ASP A 105 0.11 8.87 -4.58
CA ASP A 105 0.95 7.87 -5.23
C ASP A 105 1.60 6.97 -4.17
N TRP A 106 1.06 5.77 -4.01
CA TRP A 106 1.56 4.80 -3.03
C TRP A 106 2.95 4.27 -3.42
N ARG A 107 3.28 4.23 -4.72
CA ARG A 107 4.58 3.74 -5.22
C ARG A 107 5.74 4.58 -4.71
N ALA A 108 5.52 5.88 -4.50
CA ALA A 108 6.54 6.78 -3.97
C ALA A 108 7.11 6.28 -2.62
N ALA A 109 6.34 5.59 -1.79
CA ALA A 109 6.81 5.03 -0.52
C ALA A 109 7.78 3.86 -0.74
N VAL A 110 7.42 2.90 -1.59
CA VAL A 110 8.24 1.70 -1.83
C VAL A 110 9.47 2.01 -2.67
N GLU A 111 9.36 2.85 -3.69
CA GLU A 111 10.49 3.29 -4.51
C GLU A 111 11.50 4.10 -3.69
N HIS A 112 11.04 5.03 -2.87
CA HIS A 112 11.91 5.77 -1.97
C HIS A 112 12.52 4.86 -0.89
N GLY A 113 11.73 3.91 -0.37
CA GLY A 113 12.20 2.88 0.55
C GLY A 113 13.38 2.09 -0.01
N GLU A 114 13.28 1.66 -1.27
CA GLU A 114 14.40 0.99 -1.96
C GLU A 114 15.58 1.94 -2.16
N ALA A 115 15.35 3.16 -2.62
CA ALA A 115 16.40 4.16 -2.86
C ALA A 115 17.22 4.49 -1.61
N ILE A 116 16.60 4.50 -0.43
CA ILE A 116 17.30 4.76 0.85
C ILE A 116 17.84 3.48 1.52
N GLY A 117 17.65 2.30 0.91
CA GLY A 117 18.13 1.03 1.43
C GLY A 117 17.33 0.50 2.63
N LEU A 118 16.02 0.75 2.68
CA LEU A 118 15.10 0.13 3.62
C LEU A 118 14.82 -1.33 3.25
N GLY A 119 14.75 -1.64 1.94
CA GLY A 119 14.49 -2.94 1.39
C GLY A 119 14.59 -2.92 -0.14
N THR A 120 13.94 -3.86 -0.82
CA THR A 120 13.87 -3.93 -2.28
C THR A 120 12.44 -4.13 -2.75
N THR A 121 12.09 -3.56 -3.91
CA THR A 121 10.80 -3.80 -4.57
C THR A 121 10.71 -5.16 -5.25
N HIS A 122 11.83 -5.87 -5.39
CA HIS A 122 11.87 -7.22 -5.97
C HIS A 122 11.57 -8.28 -4.91
N TYR A 123 10.63 -9.17 -5.22
CA TYR A 123 10.25 -10.26 -4.33
C TYR A 123 9.98 -11.56 -5.10
N GLU A 124 10.04 -12.67 -4.39
CA GLU A 124 9.52 -13.97 -4.83
C GLU A 124 8.39 -14.38 -3.89
N LEU A 125 7.20 -14.60 -4.44
CA LEU A 125 6.04 -15.01 -3.65
C LEU A 125 6.02 -16.53 -3.50
N VAL A 126 6.16 -17.00 -2.26
CA VAL A 126 6.06 -18.42 -1.92
C VAL A 126 4.76 -18.65 -1.14
N THR A 127 3.89 -19.50 -1.69
CA THR A 127 2.64 -19.89 -1.00
C THR A 127 2.88 -21.12 -0.14
N VAL A 128 2.43 -21.09 1.10
CA VAL A 128 2.56 -22.17 2.09
C VAL A 128 1.19 -22.62 2.57
#